data_9a5fb8d1c1a1cf1fb6dfafb06d3d52fc
#
_entry.id   9a5fb8d1c1a1cf1fb6dfafb06d3d52fc
#
_cell.length_a   1.000
_cell.length_b   1.000
_cell.length_c   1.000
_cell.angle_alpha   90.00
_cell.angle_beta   90.00
_cell.angle_gamma   90.00
#
_symmetry.space_group_name_H-M   'P 1'
#
loop_
_entity.id
_entity.type
_entity.pdbx_description
1 polymer ?
#
loop_
_entity_poly.entity_id
_entity_poly.type
_entity_poly.pdbx_seq_one_letter_code
_entity_poly.pdbx_strand_id
1 'polypeptide(L)'
;MLRIKRLDIFIIKSFLLLFVGTFFICLFIFMMQFLWKYVDELVGKGLEMSVLAQFFFYSALSLVPMSLPLAVLLASLITFGNFGERFELLAMKAAGISLLKIMRPLIVLVFAICCVSFYFQNVIGPQAQAKLGTLLISMKQKSPEVDIPEGVFYDEIDGYNLKVQRKDRKTGMLYDVIIYDFSNNFDNARIIVADSGRL
;
A
#
# COMPACT_ATOMS: atom_id res chain seq x y z
N MET A 1 16.63 -34.02 20.23
CA MET A 1 16.80 -34.17 18.76
C MET A 1 15.43 -34.31 18.11
N LEU A 2 14.97 -33.30 17.38
CA LEU A 2 13.73 -33.36 16.60
C LEU A 2 13.96 -34.25 15.38
N ARG A 3 13.56 -35.52 15.49
CA ARG A 3 13.62 -36.46 14.37
C ARG A 3 12.49 -36.11 13.39
N ILE A 4 12.80 -35.29 12.37
CA ILE A 4 11.87 -34.90 11.33
C ILE A 4 11.42 -36.18 10.61
N LYS A 5 10.13 -36.49 10.72
CA LYS A 5 9.54 -37.65 10.05
C LYS A 5 9.12 -37.24 8.64
N ARG A 6 9.04 -38.21 7.72
CA ARG A 6 8.55 -37.99 6.33
C ARG A 6 7.17 -37.29 6.32
N LEU A 7 6.33 -37.55 7.34
CA LEU A 7 5.04 -36.95 7.53
C LEU A 7 5.16 -35.42 7.80
N ASP A 8 6.12 -35.01 8.64
CA ASP A 8 6.32 -33.61 8.97
C ASP A 8 6.73 -32.79 7.72
N ILE A 9 7.62 -33.38 6.89
CA ILE A 9 8.06 -32.77 5.63
C ILE A 9 6.89 -32.65 4.66
N PHE A 10 6.03 -33.66 4.57
CA PHE A 10 4.85 -33.65 3.70
C PHE A 10 3.89 -32.52 4.07
N ILE A 11 3.59 -32.35 5.37
CA ILE A 11 2.72 -31.29 5.89
C ILE A 11 3.32 -29.92 5.61
N ILE A 12 4.62 -29.72 5.91
CA ILE A 12 5.34 -28.46 5.68
C ILE A 12 5.34 -28.11 4.19
N LYS A 13 5.64 -29.05 3.32
CA LYS A 13 5.69 -28.81 1.87
C LYS A 13 4.31 -28.41 1.31
N SER A 14 3.25 -29.10 1.73
CA SER A 14 1.89 -28.80 1.32
C SER A 14 1.46 -27.40 1.79
N PHE A 15 1.75 -27.06 3.03
CA PHE A 15 1.48 -25.73 3.58
C PHE A 15 2.30 -24.64 2.88
N LEU A 16 3.61 -24.83 2.68
CA LEU A 16 4.49 -23.80 2.14
C LEU A 16 4.10 -23.42 0.70
N LEU A 17 3.72 -24.40 -0.10
CA LEU A 17 3.25 -24.17 -1.47
C LEU A 17 1.99 -23.27 -1.48
N LEU A 18 1.03 -23.59 -0.62
CA LEU A 18 -0.20 -22.82 -0.48
C LEU A 18 0.05 -21.45 0.15
N PHE A 19 0.94 -21.40 1.13
CA PHE A 19 1.31 -20.14 1.81
C PHE A 19 1.91 -19.12 0.84
N VAL A 20 2.84 -19.55 -0.01
CA VAL A 20 3.43 -18.63 -1.02
C VAL A 20 2.34 -18.11 -1.95
N GLY A 21 1.46 -18.98 -2.47
CA GLY A 21 0.38 -18.57 -3.34
C GLY A 21 -0.60 -17.60 -2.67
N THR A 22 -1.07 -17.94 -1.48
CA THR A 22 -2.01 -17.08 -0.71
C THR A 22 -1.36 -15.75 -0.28
N PHE A 23 -0.06 -15.77 0.03
CA PHE A 23 0.67 -14.55 0.39
C PHE A 23 0.70 -13.54 -0.77
N PHE A 24 1.03 -13.99 -1.97
CA PHE A 24 1.02 -13.09 -3.14
C PHE A 24 -0.38 -12.60 -3.50
N ILE A 25 -1.41 -13.43 -3.34
CA ILE A 25 -2.80 -13.02 -3.55
C ILE A 25 -3.19 -11.93 -2.54
N CYS A 26 -2.91 -12.15 -1.25
CA CYS A 26 -3.20 -11.16 -0.22
C CYS A 26 -2.42 -9.85 -0.43
N LEU A 27 -1.13 -9.96 -0.75
CA LEU A 27 -0.29 -8.80 -1.04
C LEU A 27 -0.84 -8.01 -2.25
N PHE A 28 -1.27 -8.69 -3.30
CA PHE A 28 -1.85 -8.07 -4.48
C PHE A 28 -3.16 -7.33 -4.14
N ILE A 29 -4.04 -7.94 -3.35
CA ILE A 29 -5.30 -7.31 -2.91
C ILE A 29 -5.01 -6.04 -2.11
N PHE A 30 -4.10 -6.09 -1.13
CA PHE A 30 -3.72 -4.92 -0.34
C PHE A 30 -3.02 -3.86 -1.19
N MET A 31 -2.21 -4.26 -2.17
CA MET A 31 -1.57 -3.34 -3.11
C MET A 31 -2.61 -2.61 -3.96
N MET A 32 -3.62 -3.31 -4.48
CA MET A 32 -4.72 -2.68 -5.23
C MET A 32 -5.50 -1.69 -4.36
N GLN A 33 -5.82 -2.07 -3.12
CA GLN A 33 -6.48 -1.17 -2.17
C GLN A 33 -5.62 0.07 -1.86
N PHE A 34 -4.30 -0.11 -1.71
CA PHE A 34 -3.37 0.97 -1.49
C PHE A 34 -3.29 1.91 -2.70
N LEU A 35 -3.26 1.37 -3.91
CA LEU A 35 -3.23 2.15 -5.16
C LEU A 35 -4.46 3.04 -5.32
N TRP A 36 -5.65 2.53 -5.00
CA TRP A 36 -6.87 3.34 -5.03
C TRP A 36 -6.78 4.56 -4.11
N LYS A 37 -6.11 4.43 -2.97
CA LYS A 37 -5.92 5.54 -2.03
C LYS A 37 -5.04 6.66 -2.58
N TYR A 38 -4.09 6.34 -3.46
CA TYR A 38 -3.09 7.28 -3.97
C TYR A 38 -3.21 7.51 -5.48
N VAL A 39 -4.35 7.14 -6.08
CA VAL A 39 -4.54 7.27 -7.53
C VAL A 39 -4.41 8.72 -8.02
N ASP A 40 -4.94 9.67 -7.27
CA ASP A 40 -4.89 11.10 -7.60
C ASP A 40 -3.46 11.67 -7.56
N GLU A 41 -2.58 11.02 -6.81
CA GLU A 41 -1.17 11.42 -6.71
C GLU A 41 -0.29 10.78 -7.79
N LEU A 42 -0.77 9.70 -8.41
CA LEU A 42 -0.05 8.93 -9.42
C LEU A 42 -0.44 9.31 -10.83
N VAL A 43 -1.71 9.70 -11.06
CA VAL A 43 -2.25 9.99 -12.38
C VAL A 43 -2.11 11.48 -12.71
N GLY A 44 -1.70 11.79 -13.94
CA GLY A 44 -1.66 13.16 -14.45
C GLY A 44 -0.40 13.98 -14.13
N LYS A 45 0.55 13.45 -13.31
CA LYS A 45 1.72 14.22 -12.84
C LYS A 45 3.01 13.99 -13.63
N GLY A 46 2.96 13.28 -14.76
CA GLY A 46 4.15 13.04 -15.60
C GLY A 46 5.34 12.42 -14.85
N LEU A 47 5.06 11.53 -13.88
CA LEU A 47 6.08 10.92 -13.05
C LEU A 47 6.99 9.99 -13.86
N GLU A 48 8.29 10.04 -13.59
CA GLU A 48 9.24 9.12 -14.21
C GLU A 48 8.94 7.67 -13.80
N MET A 49 9.10 6.74 -14.73
CA MET A 49 8.87 5.31 -14.49
C MET A 49 9.73 4.74 -13.35
N SER A 50 10.92 5.30 -13.14
CA SER A 50 11.82 4.95 -12.02
C SER A 50 11.23 5.27 -10.66
N VAL A 51 10.58 6.43 -10.53
CA VAL A 51 9.92 6.89 -9.29
C VAL A 51 8.68 6.02 -9.02
N LEU A 52 7.92 5.72 -10.07
CA LEU A 52 6.77 4.82 -9.98
C LEU A 52 7.18 3.43 -9.48
N ALA A 53 8.23 2.84 -10.08
CA ALA A 53 8.74 1.53 -9.68
C ALA A 53 9.20 1.51 -8.21
N GLN A 54 9.91 2.54 -7.75
CA GLN A 54 10.30 2.69 -6.36
C GLN A 54 9.10 2.81 -5.43
N PHE A 55 8.10 3.60 -5.80
CA PHE A 55 6.86 3.74 -5.05
C PHE A 55 6.15 2.39 -4.88
N PHE A 56 5.97 1.61 -5.95
CA PHE A 56 5.39 0.28 -5.90
C PHE A 56 6.19 -0.68 -5.03
N PHE A 57 7.51 -0.65 -5.14
CA PHE A 57 8.39 -1.51 -4.36
C PHE A 57 8.30 -1.23 -2.86
N TYR A 58 8.41 0.04 -2.45
CA TYR A 58 8.31 0.41 -1.03
C TYR A 58 6.91 0.23 -0.47
N SER A 59 5.88 0.44 -1.28
CA SER A 59 4.48 0.14 -0.92
C SER A 59 4.29 -1.35 -0.66
N ALA A 60 4.79 -2.21 -1.55
CA ALA A 60 4.74 -3.66 -1.35
C ALA A 60 5.43 -4.08 -0.05
N LEU A 61 6.65 -3.57 0.22
CA LEU A 61 7.36 -3.84 1.47
C LEU A 61 6.58 -3.38 2.70
N SER A 62 5.93 -2.23 2.64
CA SER A 62 5.12 -1.70 3.75
C SER A 62 3.87 -2.55 4.04
N LEU A 63 3.34 -3.25 3.03
CA LEU A 63 2.14 -4.09 3.14
C LEU A 63 2.43 -5.54 3.54
N VAL A 64 3.70 -5.98 3.49
CA VAL A 64 4.12 -7.34 3.89
C VAL A 64 3.64 -7.72 5.30
N PRO A 65 3.84 -6.89 6.35
CA PRO A 65 3.43 -7.26 7.70
C PRO A 65 1.92 -7.49 7.85
N MET A 66 1.12 -6.80 7.03
CA MET A 66 -0.34 -6.89 7.06
C MET A 66 -0.84 -8.12 6.29
N SER A 67 -0.16 -8.49 5.22
CA SER A 67 -0.51 -9.65 4.38
C SER A 67 -0.09 -10.98 5.00
N LEU A 68 1.00 -11.04 5.79
CA LEU A 68 1.52 -12.27 6.36
C LEU A 68 0.53 -13.02 7.28
N PRO A 69 -0.12 -12.39 8.28
CA PRO A 69 -1.06 -13.10 9.16
C PRO A 69 -2.25 -13.66 8.39
N LEU A 70 -2.77 -12.90 7.44
CA LEU A 70 -3.90 -13.34 6.62
C LEU A 70 -3.52 -14.50 5.71
N ALA A 71 -2.34 -14.44 5.09
CA ALA A 71 -1.81 -15.53 4.27
C ALA A 71 -1.59 -16.82 5.07
N VAL A 72 -1.04 -16.73 6.29
CA VAL A 72 -0.87 -17.89 7.19
C VAL A 72 -2.22 -18.50 7.54
N LEU A 73 -3.23 -17.67 7.87
CA LEU A 73 -4.56 -18.15 8.19
C LEU A 73 -5.18 -18.89 7.00
N LEU A 74 -5.21 -18.27 5.81
CA LEU A 74 -5.78 -18.87 4.60
C LEU A 74 -5.04 -20.13 4.19
N ALA A 75 -3.71 -20.12 4.18
CA ALA A 75 -2.90 -21.28 3.85
C ALA A 75 -3.17 -22.45 4.82
N SER A 76 -3.31 -22.16 6.12
CA SER A 76 -3.63 -23.17 7.12
C SER A 76 -5.01 -23.80 6.87
N LEU A 77 -6.03 -22.98 6.64
CA LEU A 77 -7.39 -23.43 6.37
C LEU A 77 -7.44 -24.29 5.11
N ILE A 78 -6.82 -23.85 4.01
CA ILE A 78 -6.79 -24.58 2.76
C ILE A 78 -6.00 -25.89 2.91
N THR A 79 -4.86 -25.88 3.62
CA THR A 79 -4.04 -27.07 3.82
C THR A 79 -4.83 -28.16 4.57
N PHE A 80 -5.44 -27.81 5.70
CA PHE A 80 -6.22 -28.76 6.49
C PHE A 80 -7.54 -29.14 5.81
N GLY A 81 -8.16 -28.21 5.07
CA GLY A 81 -9.31 -28.48 4.23
C GLY A 81 -9.00 -29.55 3.19
N ASN A 82 -7.92 -29.41 2.44
CA ASN A 82 -7.46 -30.38 1.45
C ASN A 82 -7.15 -31.74 2.07
N PHE A 83 -6.50 -31.76 3.26
CA PHE A 83 -6.25 -33.03 3.97
C PHE A 83 -7.55 -33.70 4.42
N GLY A 84 -8.58 -32.93 4.79
CA GLY A 84 -9.91 -33.43 5.12
C GLY A 84 -10.61 -34.00 3.89
N GLU A 85 -10.65 -33.25 2.81
CA GLU A 85 -11.32 -33.59 1.57
C GLU A 85 -10.72 -34.84 0.91
N ARG A 86 -9.40 -35.00 0.95
CA ARG A 86 -8.67 -36.18 0.44
C ARG A 86 -8.64 -37.36 1.41
N PHE A 87 -9.34 -37.30 2.53
CA PHE A 87 -9.34 -38.33 3.58
C PHE A 87 -7.95 -38.61 4.20
N GLU A 88 -6.94 -37.81 3.87
CA GLU A 88 -5.58 -37.95 4.42
C GLU A 88 -5.55 -37.70 5.95
N LEU A 89 -6.31 -36.70 6.42
CA LEU A 89 -6.47 -36.46 7.84
C LEU A 89 -7.15 -37.60 8.57
N LEU A 90 -8.17 -38.18 7.94
CA LEU A 90 -8.88 -39.34 8.49
C LEU A 90 -7.97 -40.59 8.58
N ALA A 91 -7.19 -40.85 7.50
CA ALA A 91 -6.22 -41.95 7.48
C ALA A 91 -5.15 -41.80 8.57
N MET A 92 -4.63 -40.59 8.79
CA MET A 92 -3.67 -40.29 9.87
C MET A 92 -4.28 -40.52 11.25
N LYS A 93 -5.54 -40.15 11.46
CA LYS A 93 -6.26 -40.41 12.71
C LYS A 93 -6.55 -41.89 12.93
N ALA A 94 -6.95 -42.61 11.90
CA ALA A 94 -7.17 -44.05 11.95
C ALA A 94 -5.89 -44.82 12.30
N ALA A 95 -4.73 -44.32 11.87
CA ALA A 95 -3.41 -44.84 12.27
C ALA A 95 -3.00 -44.47 13.73
N GLY A 96 -3.90 -43.86 14.53
CA GLY A 96 -3.65 -43.52 15.94
C GLY A 96 -2.82 -42.26 16.15
N ILE A 97 -2.63 -41.41 15.10
CA ILE A 97 -1.88 -40.17 15.22
C ILE A 97 -2.81 -39.09 15.76
N SER A 98 -2.45 -38.48 16.90
CA SER A 98 -3.23 -37.37 17.47
C SER A 98 -3.17 -36.12 16.58
N LEU A 99 -4.26 -35.33 16.58
CA LEU A 99 -4.35 -34.07 15.80
C LEU A 99 -3.22 -33.10 16.15
N LEU A 100 -2.91 -32.94 17.43
CA LEU A 100 -1.81 -32.08 17.88
C LEU A 100 -0.45 -32.51 17.31
N LYS A 101 -0.24 -33.81 17.11
CA LYS A 101 0.99 -34.32 16.53
C LYS A 101 1.07 -34.03 15.03
N ILE A 102 -0.08 -34.03 14.33
CA ILE A 102 -0.18 -33.62 12.92
C ILE A 102 0.07 -32.11 12.77
N MET A 103 -0.47 -31.29 13.68
CA MET A 103 -0.32 -29.83 13.65
C MET A 103 1.06 -29.34 14.10
N ARG A 104 1.79 -30.12 14.87
CA ARG A 104 3.08 -29.72 15.47
C ARG A 104 4.09 -29.13 14.47
N PRO A 105 4.38 -29.76 13.32
CA PRO A 105 5.32 -29.21 12.34
C PRO A 105 4.87 -27.87 11.79
N LEU A 106 3.55 -27.67 11.61
CA LEU A 106 2.98 -26.42 11.15
C LEU A 106 3.13 -25.32 12.20
N ILE A 107 2.85 -25.62 13.48
CA ILE A 107 2.99 -24.68 14.59
C ILE A 107 4.43 -24.16 14.68
N VAL A 108 5.42 -25.08 14.57
CA VAL A 108 6.84 -24.70 14.58
C VAL A 108 7.19 -23.80 13.38
N LEU A 109 6.68 -24.13 12.21
CA LEU A 109 6.91 -23.33 10.99
C LEU A 109 6.27 -21.93 11.12
N VAL A 110 5.03 -21.85 11.57
CA VAL A 110 4.33 -20.57 11.78
C VAL A 110 5.05 -19.71 12.82
N PHE A 111 5.55 -20.32 13.90
CA PHE A 111 6.36 -19.61 14.90
C PHE A 111 7.65 -19.05 14.27
N ALA A 112 8.33 -19.79 13.40
CA ALA A 112 9.49 -19.28 12.67
C ALA A 112 9.10 -18.10 11.74
N ILE A 113 7.97 -18.20 11.05
CA ILE A 113 7.43 -17.09 10.23
C ILE A 113 7.15 -15.86 11.10
N CYS A 114 6.58 -16.04 12.30
CA CYS A 114 6.35 -14.94 13.24
C CYS A 114 7.65 -14.24 13.67
N CYS A 115 8.72 -15.00 13.96
CA CYS A 115 10.02 -14.41 14.29
C CYS A 115 10.60 -13.59 13.12
N VAL A 116 10.51 -14.11 11.91
CA VAL A 116 10.96 -13.40 10.70
C VAL A 116 10.10 -12.15 10.46
N SER A 117 8.79 -12.25 10.63
CA SER A 117 7.87 -11.12 10.49
C SER A 117 8.15 -10.03 11.53
N PHE A 118 8.44 -10.42 12.77
CA PHE A 118 8.81 -9.48 13.83
C PHE A 118 10.09 -8.71 13.49
N TYR A 119 11.13 -9.41 13.02
CA TYR A 119 12.35 -8.76 12.55
C TYR A 119 12.09 -7.83 11.38
N PHE A 120 11.32 -8.27 10.39
CA PHE A 120 10.96 -7.48 9.22
C PHE A 120 10.21 -6.19 9.61
N GLN A 121 9.25 -6.28 10.51
CA GLN A 121 8.44 -5.15 10.95
C GLN A 121 9.23 -4.11 11.76
N ASN A 122 10.25 -4.55 12.50
CA ASN A 122 11.07 -3.64 13.32
C ASN A 122 12.23 -2.99 12.55
N VAL A 123 12.75 -3.64 11.50
CA VAL A 123 13.93 -3.15 10.78
C VAL A 123 13.58 -2.64 9.39
N ILE A 124 12.91 -3.46 8.57
CA ILE A 124 12.64 -3.15 7.17
C ILE A 124 11.39 -2.25 7.03
N GLY A 125 10.36 -2.52 7.82
CA GLY A 125 9.08 -1.80 7.78
C GLY A 125 9.22 -0.29 7.96
N PRO A 126 9.87 0.22 9.02
CA PRO A 126 10.05 1.65 9.24
C PRO A 126 10.85 2.34 8.14
N GLN A 127 11.90 1.68 7.62
CA GLN A 127 12.69 2.19 6.51
C GLN A 127 11.87 2.30 5.21
N ALA A 128 11.05 1.29 4.92
CA ALA A 128 10.17 1.30 3.76
C ALA A 128 9.11 2.41 3.87
N GLN A 129 8.49 2.58 5.04
CA GLN A 129 7.51 3.63 5.30
C GLN A 129 8.12 5.04 5.23
N ALA A 130 9.32 5.25 5.77
CA ALA A 130 10.01 6.53 5.68
C ALA A 130 10.31 6.91 4.23
N LYS A 131 10.83 5.98 3.43
CA LYS A 131 11.09 6.20 2.01
C LYS A 131 9.81 6.41 1.20
N LEU A 132 8.74 5.67 1.53
CA LEU A 132 7.43 5.88 0.91
C LEU A 132 6.90 7.29 1.21
N GLY A 133 7.01 7.75 2.46
CA GLY A 133 6.62 9.10 2.87
C GLY A 133 7.38 10.20 2.12
N THR A 134 8.71 10.06 2.00
CA THR A 134 9.53 11.02 1.22
C THR A 134 9.18 11.03 -0.26
N LEU A 135 8.88 9.86 -0.85
CA LEU A 135 8.42 9.77 -2.24
C LEU A 135 7.07 10.47 -2.42
N LEU A 136 6.11 10.25 -1.53
CA LEU A 136 4.79 10.91 -1.58
C LEU A 136 4.93 12.44 -1.47
N ILE A 137 5.75 12.94 -0.56
CA ILE A 137 6.01 14.38 -0.43
C ILE A 137 6.64 14.92 -1.72
N SER A 138 7.65 14.25 -2.27
CA SER A 138 8.29 14.69 -3.52
C SER A 138 7.35 14.61 -4.74
N MET A 139 6.42 13.66 -4.77
CA MET A 139 5.37 13.59 -5.80
C MET A 139 4.37 14.74 -5.66
N LYS A 140 4.01 15.11 -4.43
CA LYS A 140 3.16 16.29 -4.15
C LYS A 140 3.85 17.58 -4.53
N GLN A 141 5.13 17.72 -4.25
CA GLN A 141 5.92 18.92 -4.57
C GLN A 141 6.29 19.03 -6.06
N LYS A 142 6.41 17.93 -6.80
CA LYS A 142 6.61 17.93 -8.26
C LYS A 142 5.37 18.33 -9.04
N SER A 143 4.25 18.51 -8.39
CA SER A 143 3.06 19.19 -8.95
C SER A 143 2.92 20.58 -8.34
N PRO A 144 3.69 21.58 -8.75
CA PRO A 144 3.36 22.97 -8.47
C PRO A 144 2.29 23.51 -9.43
N GLU A 145 1.72 22.65 -10.26
CA GLU A 145 0.46 23.00 -10.88
C GLU A 145 -0.62 22.87 -9.81
N VAL A 146 -0.76 23.93 -9.01
CA VAL A 146 -2.03 24.25 -8.38
C VAL A 146 -3.05 24.08 -9.50
N ASP A 147 -3.81 22.99 -9.49
CA ASP A 147 -4.83 22.74 -10.51
C ASP A 147 -5.97 23.71 -10.24
N ILE A 148 -5.71 24.98 -10.60
CA ILE A 148 -6.69 26.04 -10.49
C ILE A 148 -7.70 25.75 -11.59
N PRO A 149 -8.94 25.37 -11.25
CA PRO A 149 -9.96 25.13 -12.24
C PRO A 149 -10.31 26.44 -12.96
N GLU A 150 -10.41 26.40 -14.29
CA GLU A 150 -10.79 27.55 -15.10
C GLU A 150 -12.21 28.02 -14.75
N GLY A 151 -12.37 29.32 -14.52
CA GLY A 151 -13.66 29.96 -14.28
C GLY A 151 -14.27 29.77 -12.89
N VAL A 152 -13.62 29.00 -11.99
CA VAL A 152 -14.09 28.74 -10.62
C VAL A 152 -13.19 29.43 -9.59
N PHE A 153 -13.75 29.78 -8.44
CA PHE A 153 -12.97 30.28 -7.32
C PHE A 153 -12.22 29.13 -6.63
N TYR A 154 -10.93 29.30 -6.47
CA TYR A 154 -10.04 28.38 -5.77
C TYR A 154 -9.71 28.95 -4.39
N ASP A 155 -10.14 28.26 -3.33
CA ASP A 155 -10.08 28.68 -1.92
C ASP A 155 -9.16 27.79 -1.04
N GLU A 156 -8.37 26.89 -1.66
CA GLU A 156 -7.48 25.99 -0.89
C GLU A 156 -6.24 26.70 -0.32
N ILE A 157 -6.05 28.01 -0.61
CA ILE A 157 -4.95 28.80 -0.05
C ILE A 157 -5.50 29.63 1.10
N ASP A 158 -5.06 29.35 2.32
CA ASP A 158 -5.51 30.07 3.52
C ASP A 158 -5.35 31.60 3.36
N GLY A 159 -6.46 32.32 3.45
CA GLY A 159 -6.51 33.79 3.35
C GLY A 159 -6.55 34.34 1.92
N TYR A 160 -6.54 33.50 0.89
CA TYR A 160 -6.59 33.92 -0.51
C TYR A 160 -7.68 33.17 -1.28
N ASN A 161 -8.43 33.89 -2.10
CA ASN A 161 -9.38 33.30 -3.02
C ASN A 161 -8.96 33.69 -4.44
N LEU A 162 -8.61 32.70 -5.25
CA LEU A 162 -8.04 32.91 -6.58
C LEU A 162 -9.06 32.49 -7.64
N LYS A 163 -9.28 33.34 -8.67
CA LYS A 163 -10.06 32.98 -9.83
C LYS A 163 -9.25 33.21 -11.09
N VAL A 164 -9.16 32.20 -11.94
CA VAL A 164 -8.48 32.26 -13.22
C VAL A 164 -9.50 31.96 -14.31
N GLN A 165 -9.58 32.82 -15.32
CA GLN A 165 -10.55 32.65 -16.39
C GLN A 165 -10.06 31.64 -17.43
N ARG A 166 -8.75 31.60 -17.69
CA ARG A 166 -8.15 30.73 -18.70
C ARG A 166 -6.72 30.33 -18.30
N LYS A 167 -6.39 29.05 -18.45
CA LYS A 167 -5.05 28.49 -18.20
C LYS A 167 -4.49 27.88 -19.49
N ASP A 168 -3.32 28.31 -19.91
CA ASP A 168 -2.58 27.62 -20.97
C ASP A 168 -1.72 26.50 -20.36
N ARG A 169 -2.16 25.26 -20.55
CA ARG A 169 -1.48 24.06 -20.02
C ARG A 169 -0.08 23.82 -20.61
N LYS A 170 0.26 24.46 -21.74
CA LYS A 170 1.57 24.28 -22.38
C LYS A 170 2.63 25.24 -21.85
N THR A 171 2.24 26.46 -21.50
CA THR A 171 3.15 27.53 -21.09
C THR A 171 3.08 27.83 -19.59
N GLY A 172 2.08 27.28 -18.87
CA GLY A 172 1.82 27.61 -17.46
C GLY A 172 1.32 29.04 -17.24
N MET A 173 0.90 29.73 -18.30
CA MET A 173 0.38 31.10 -18.23
C MET A 173 -1.09 31.06 -17.82
N LEU A 174 -1.42 31.93 -16.87
CA LEU A 174 -2.78 32.17 -16.40
C LEU A 174 -3.24 33.51 -16.99
N TYR A 175 -4.47 33.59 -17.48
CA TYR A 175 -5.07 34.79 -18.04
C TYR A 175 -6.30 35.19 -17.25
N ASP A 176 -6.50 36.51 -17.11
CA ASP A 176 -7.59 37.13 -16.34
C ASP A 176 -7.65 36.60 -14.90
N VAL A 177 -6.58 36.86 -14.17
CA VAL A 177 -6.39 36.40 -12.79
C VAL A 177 -6.97 37.42 -11.81
N ILE A 178 -7.87 36.98 -10.96
CA ILE A 178 -8.44 37.78 -9.86
C ILE A 178 -8.06 37.09 -8.54
N ILE A 179 -7.36 37.82 -7.67
CA ILE A 179 -6.97 37.35 -6.34
C ILE A 179 -7.68 38.21 -5.30
N TYR A 180 -8.42 37.56 -4.43
CA TYR A 180 -8.99 38.17 -3.23
C TYR A 180 -8.09 37.82 -2.03
N ASP A 181 -7.51 38.84 -1.41
CA ASP A 181 -6.66 38.72 -0.24
C ASP A 181 -7.48 39.08 1.02
N PHE A 182 -7.76 38.04 1.84
CA PHE A 182 -8.46 38.14 3.11
C PHE A 182 -7.52 37.97 4.33
N SER A 183 -6.20 37.93 4.09
CA SER A 183 -5.20 37.54 5.10
C SER A 183 -5.19 38.44 6.31
N ASN A 184 -5.62 39.71 6.20
CA ASN A 184 -5.58 40.70 7.30
C ASN A 184 -6.90 40.93 8.04
N ASN A 185 -8.05 40.82 7.40
CA ASN A 185 -9.40 40.86 7.97
C ASN A 185 -10.45 40.71 6.87
N PHE A 186 -11.55 40.03 7.15
CA PHE A 186 -12.68 39.86 6.20
C PHE A 186 -13.31 41.21 5.77
N ASP A 187 -13.19 42.25 6.58
CA ASP A 187 -13.75 43.59 6.30
C ASP A 187 -12.89 44.44 5.34
N ASN A 188 -11.61 44.07 5.11
CA ASN A 188 -10.67 44.79 4.26
C ASN A 188 -10.06 43.87 3.17
N ALA A 189 -10.90 43.23 2.40
CA ALA A 189 -10.45 42.41 1.27
C ALA A 189 -9.73 43.26 0.21
N ARG A 190 -8.49 42.90 -0.12
CA ARG A 190 -7.77 43.49 -1.25
C ARG A 190 -8.06 42.65 -2.50
N ILE A 191 -8.40 43.34 -3.57
CA ILE A 191 -8.64 42.66 -4.88
C ILE A 191 -7.47 43.02 -5.78
N ILE A 192 -6.76 41.99 -6.24
CA ILE A 192 -5.69 42.13 -7.23
C ILE A 192 -6.22 41.57 -8.53
N VAL A 193 -6.22 42.39 -9.57
CA VAL A 193 -6.62 41.97 -10.93
C VAL A 193 -5.38 42.06 -11.84
N ALA A 194 -5.09 40.97 -12.52
CA ALA A 194 -3.96 40.90 -13.45
C ALA A 194 -4.43 40.27 -14.79
N ASP A 195 -4.03 40.87 -15.89
CA ASP A 195 -4.35 40.35 -17.24
C ASP A 195 -3.67 39.01 -17.51
N SER A 196 -2.48 38.81 -16.97
CA SER A 196 -1.75 37.52 -17.05
C SER A 196 -0.81 37.35 -15.87
N GLY A 197 -0.61 36.10 -15.47
CA GLY A 197 0.32 35.68 -14.45
C GLY A 197 0.98 34.34 -14.82
N ARG A 198 2.12 34.06 -14.21
CA ARG A 198 2.79 32.76 -14.33
C ARG A 198 2.97 32.18 -12.93
N LEU A 199 2.59 30.91 -12.79
CA LEU A 199 2.87 30.09 -11.58
C LEU A 199 4.28 29.57 -11.62
#